data_7704ef982897e0a0a198fb28b198efbd
#
_entry.id   7704ef982897e0a0a198fb28b198efbd
#
_cell.length_a   1.000
_cell.length_b   1.000
_cell.length_c   1.000
_cell.angle_alpha   90.00
_cell.angle_beta   90.00
_cell.angle_gamma   90.00
#
_symmetry.space_group_name_H-M   'P 1'
#
loop_
_entity.id
_entity.type
_entity.pdbx_description
1 polymer ?
#
loop_
_entity_poly.entity_id
_entity_poly.type
_entity_poly.pdbx_seq_one_letter_code
_entity_poly.pdbx_strand_id
1 'polypeptide(L)'
;MTTSELEKDRRVDRKTYQNIGLILGPIIFIIMISNAGSQSLMPIVAWKVASVGLLMAIWWATEALPVAVTALLPLVTFDLFQISSIKQAAAPYSNPTIYLFLGAFILAIAVQRWGLHKRIAFFLLSKTGTNGKKLIGGFMIIAAILSMWMTNTSTTMMLLPIALSVISVILLQMNDLDDVSRINFQVSMLLGLAFAATIGGMSTLIGTPPNALFAAYMEETFQISISFLDWLILGVPLSMIMLFISWAVLTIIVYPSKVRESNKVRTHLNHEYVALGRASSSEKRVALIFGLVILFWIIRRPLANTFGITGLSDASIALTGALLLFATPSGSNEQSKLLCWDDLKQLPWGVLILFGGGLSLASAISSSGLASWLAEGLSPLSVLGIGFVVFCATALVIFLTEMT
;
A
#
# COMPACT_ATOMS: atom_id res chain seq x y z
N MET A 1 26.11 -13.78 -16.76
CA MET A 1 25.32 -14.72 -15.98
C MET A 1 25.00 -15.91 -16.88
N THR A 2 25.43 -17.10 -16.49
CA THR A 2 25.14 -18.31 -17.24
C THR A 2 23.73 -18.81 -16.97
N THR A 3 23.16 -19.57 -17.91
CA THR A 3 21.80 -20.16 -17.75
C THR A 3 21.68 -20.98 -16.46
N SER A 4 22.77 -21.57 -15.96
CA SER A 4 22.81 -22.29 -14.69
C SER A 4 22.73 -21.42 -13.45
N GLU A 5 23.18 -20.17 -13.50
CA GLU A 5 23.04 -19.19 -12.40
C GLU A 5 21.60 -18.64 -12.34
N LEU A 6 20.96 -18.46 -13.50
CA LEU A 6 19.55 -18.05 -13.58
C LEU A 6 18.59 -19.17 -13.13
N GLU A 7 18.96 -20.44 -13.29
CA GLU A 7 18.20 -21.57 -12.76
C GLU A 7 18.38 -21.78 -11.26
N LYS A 8 19.55 -21.46 -10.70
CA LYS A 8 19.82 -21.55 -9.27
C LYS A 8 19.05 -20.49 -8.46
N ASP A 9 18.87 -19.31 -9.05
CA ASP A 9 18.12 -18.21 -8.43
C ASP A 9 16.58 -18.46 -8.42
N ARG A 10 16.09 -19.43 -9.19
CA ARG A 10 14.66 -19.85 -9.21
C ARG A 10 14.31 -20.93 -8.20
N ARG A 11 15.28 -21.60 -7.58
CA ARG A 11 15.03 -22.59 -6.52
C ARG A 11 15.08 -21.88 -5.16
N VAL A 12 14.09 -21.07 -4.87
CA VAL A 12 13.78 -20.70 -3.48
C VAL A 12 13.19 -21.95 -2.83
N ASP A 13 13.99 -22.69 -2.08
CA ASP A 13 13.51 -23.82 -1.29
C ASP A 13 12.41 -23.29 -0.34
N ARG A 14 11.20 -23.86 -0.46
CA ARG A 14 10.08 -23.49 0.42
C ARG A 14 10.46 -23.75 1.86
N LYS A 15 10.20 -22.79 2.73
CA LYS A 15 10.38 -22.95 4.16
C LYS A 15 9.39 -23.99 4.72
N THR A 16 9.75 -24.61 5.83
CA THR A 16 8.95 -25.69 6.43
C THR A 16 7.49 -25.30 6.68
N TYR A 17 7.25 -24.07 7.16
CA TYR A 17 5.89 -23.58 7.42
C TYR A 17 5.06 -23.40 6.13
N GLN A 18 5.69 -23.04 5.02
CA GLN A 18 5.03 -22.96 3.71
C GLN A 18 4.57 -24.32 3.21
N ASN A 19 5.40 -25.36 3.40
CA ASN A 19 5.04 -26.73 3.06
C ASN A 19 3.93 -27.27 3.96
N ILE A 20 3.96 -26.94 5.24
CA ILE A 20 2.88 -27.28 6.18
C ILE A 20 1.56 -26.63 5.73
N GLY A 21 1.56 -25.34 5.44
CA GLY A 21 0.37 -24.63 4.98
C GLY A 21 -0.19 -25.18 3.67
N LEU A 22 0.70 -25.54 2.73
CA LEU A 22 0.32 -26.10 1.44
C LEU A 22 -0.44 -27.42 1.55
N ILE A 23 -0.12 -28.24 2.56
CA ILE A 23 -0.74 -29.54 2.81
C ILE A 23 -1.93 -29.40 3.77
N LEU A 24 -1.76 -28.67 4.86
CA LEU A 24 -2.76 -28.53 5.93
C LEU A 24 -4.03 -27.80 5.42
N GLY A 25 -3.83 -26.74 4.63
CA GLY A 25 -4.96 -25.97 4.08
C GLY A 25 -5.95 -26.86 3.30
N PRO A 26 -5.51 -27.55 2.24
CA PRO A 26 -6.38 -28.48 1.49
C PRO A 26 -6.95 -29.62 2.32
N ILE A 27 -6.21 -30.18 3.27
CA ILE A 27 -6.74 -31.25 4.16
C ILE A 27 -7.91 -30.73 4.98
N ILE A 28 -7.75 -29.58 5.65
CA ILE A 28 -8.82 -28.97 6.46
C ILE A 28 -10.01 -28.61 5.55
N PHE A 29 -9.74 -28.02 4.39
CA PHE A 29 -10.78 -27.69 3.41
C PHE A 29 -11.58 -28.91 2.99
N ILE A 30 -10.93 -30.03 2.62
CA ILE A 30 -11.59 -31.28 2.22
C ILE A 30 -12.43 -31.83 3.37
N ILE A 31 -11.89 -31.86 4.59
CA ILE A 31 -12.62 -32.33 5.78
C ILE A 31 -13.89 -31.47 5.99
N MET A 32 -13.77 -30.14 5.93
CA MET A 32 -14.91 -29.26 6.12
C MET A 32 -15.97 -29.42 5.04
N ILE A 33 -15.56 -29.45 3.77
CA ILE A 33 -16.49 -29.61 2.63
C ILE A 33 -17.21 -30.96 2.69
N SER A 34 -16.50 -32.05 3.05
CA SER A 34 -17.10 -33.38 3.18
C SER A 34 -18.14 -33.44 4.29
N ASN A 35 -17.99 -32.65 5.33
CA ASN A 35 -18.94 -32.56 6.45
C ASN A 35 -20.03 -31.49 6.27
N ALA A 36 -20.09 -30.79 5.13
CA ALA A 36 -21.03 -29.69 4.93
C ALA A 36 -22.51 -30.12 5.04
N GLY A 37 -22.84 -31.33 4.65
CA GLY A 37 -24.20 -31.85 4.74
C GLY A 37 -24.60 -32.44 6.11
N SER A 38 -23.63 -32.76 6.96
CA SER A 38 -23.87 -33.40 8.27
C SER A 38 -23.79 -32.42 9.44
N GLN A 39 -23.25 -31.23 9.24
CA GLN A 39 -23.16 -30.20 10.28
C GLN A 39 -24.48 -29.41 10.42
N SER A 40 -24.80 -29.04 11.67
CA SER A 40 -25.99 -28.24 12.01
C SER A 40 -25.66 -26.90 12.67
N LEU A 41 -24.39 -26.51 12.65
CA LEU A 41 -23.89 -25.29 13.32
C LEU A 41 -24.30 -24.00 12.60
N MET A 42 -24.33 -24.03 11.27
CA MET A 42 -24.65 -22.88 10.43
C MET A 42 -25.25 -23.30 9.08
N PRO A 43 -25.81 -22.36 8.28
CA PRO A 43 -26.28 -22.67 6.92
C PRO A 43 -25.19 -23.35 6.07
N ILE A 44 -25.58 -24.33 5.25
CA ILE A 44 -24.65 -25.12 4.43
C ILE A 44 -23.75 -24.25 3.57
N VAL A 45 -24.32 -23.19 2.95
CA VAL A 45 -23.56 -22.26 2.12
C VAL A 45 -22.54 -21.48 2.96
N ALA A 46 -22.94 -21.03 4.16
CA ALA A 46 -22.02 -20.35 5.08
C ALA A 46 -20.84 -21.24 5.49
N TRP A 47 -21.11 -22.53 5.75
CA TRP A 47 -20.06 -23.51 6.06
C TRP A 47 -19.08 -23.71 4.90
N LYS A 48 -19.59 -23.80 3.66
CA LYS A 48 -18.76 -23.91 2.47
C LYS A 48 -17.88 -22.66 2.29
N VAL A 49 -18.45 -21.44 2.48
CA VAL A 49 -17.70 -20.18 2.45
C VAL A 49 -16.64 -20.14 3.53
N ALA A 50 -16.97 -20.54 4.76
CA ALA A 50 -15.99 -20.64 5.85
C ALA A 50 -14.85 -21.60 5.51
N SER A 51 -15.15 -22.73 4.83
CA SER A 51 -14.13 -23.70 4.40
C SER A 51 -13.14 -23.08 3.40
N VAL A 52 -13.64 -22.36 2.38
CA VAL A 52 -12.78 -21.66 1.42
C VAL A 52 -12.03 -20.52 2.09
N GLY A 53 -12.69 -19.74 2.93
CA GLY A 53 -12.06 -18.63 3.67
C GLY A 53 -10.92 -19.12 4.56
N LEU A 54 -11.09 -20.26 5.26
CA LEU A 54 -10.05 -20.85 6.09
C LEU A 54 -8.87 -21.36 5.24
N LEU A 55 -9.12 -22.00 4.11
CA LEU A 55 -8.08 -22.37 3.15
C LEU A 55 -7.27 -21.17 2.69
N MET A 56 -7.96 -20.08 2.29
CA MET A 56 -7.30 -18.84 1.88
C MET A 56 -6.50 -18.23 3.02
N ALA A 57 -7.05 -18.17 4.22
CA ALA A 57 -6.38 -17.65 5.41
C ALA A 57 -5.09 -18.43 5.74
N ILE A 58 -5.15 -19.77 5.72
CA ILE A 58 -3.98 -20.63 5.96
C ILE A 58 -2.91 -20.36 4.89
N TRP A 59 -3.27 -20.30 3.62
CA TRP A 59 -2.31 -20.08 2.54
C TRP A 59 -1.75 -18.66 2.53
N TRP A 60 -2.53 -17.64 2.92
CA TRP A 60 -2.02 -16.28 3.09
C TRP A 60 -1.07 -16.17 4.27
N ALA A 61 -1.46 -16.72 5.45
CA ALA A 61 -0.63 -16.64 6.65
C ALA A 61 0.68 -17.42 6.52
N THR A 62 0.68 -18.54 5.80
CA THR A 62 1.88 -19.37 5.59
C THR A 62 2.66 -19.02 4.31
N GLU A 63 2.14 -18.11 3.48
CA GLU A 63 2.68 -17.84 2.14
C GLU A 63 2.94 -19.14 1.34
N ALA A 64 2.06 -20.14 1.52
CA ALA A 64 2.18 -21.44 0.85
C ALA A 64 2.17 -21.31 -0.67
N LEU A 65 1.39 -20.36 -1.18
CA LEU A 65 1.39 -19.86 -2.55
C LEU A 65 1.51 -18.32 -2.53
N PRO A 66 1.95 -17.70 -3.63
CA PRO A 66 1.89 -16.25 -3.74
C PRO A 66 0.48 -15.73 -3.41
N VAL A 67 0.38 -14.66 -2.62
CA VAL A 67 -0.91 -14.14 -2.11
C VAL A 67 -1.94 -13.86 -3.22
N ALA A 68 -1.47 -13.43 -4.39
CA ALA A 68 -2.31 -13.21 -5.56
C ALA A 68 -2.87 -14.52 -6.17
N VAL A 69 -2.10 -15.61 -6.11
CA VAL A 69 -2.55 -16.92 -6.59
C VAL A 69 -3.63 -17.47 -5.67
N THR A 70 -3.44 -17.37 -4.37
CA THR A 70 -4.46 -17.74 -3.37
C THR A 70 -5.75 -16.95 -3.57
N ALA A 71 -5.64 -15.69 -3.95
CA ALA A 71 -6.78 -14.82 -4.23
C ALA A 71 -7.61 -15.24 -5.47
N LEU A 72 -7.17 -16.18 -6.29
CA LEU A 72 -7.94 -16.75 -7.39
C LEU A 72 -8.85 -17.92 -6.95
N LEU A 73 -8.71 -18.42 -5.73
CA LEU A 73 -9.51 -19.53 -5.21
C LEU A 73 -11.03 -19.32 -5.33
N PRO A 74 -11.60 -18.15 -5.03
CA PRO A 74 -13.04 -17.92 -5.19
C PRO A 74 -13.55 -18.23 -6.59
N LEU A 75 -12.79 -17.89 -7.64
CA LEU A 75 -13.16 -18.12 -9.04
C LEU A 75 -13.28 -19.62 -9.39
N VAL A 76 -12.52 -20.47 -8.71
CA VAL A 76 -12.53 -21.92 -8.92
C VAL A 76 -13.52 -22.61 -7.98
N THR A 77 -13.48 -22.23 -6.69
CA THR A 77 -14.17 -23.00 -5.65
C THR A 77 -15.64 -22.62 -5.52
N PHE A 78 -16.03 -21.39 -5.77
CA PHE A 78 -17.41 -20.95 -5.52
C PHE A 78 -18.41 -21.61 -6.47
N ASP A 79 -18.07 -21.70 -7.74
CA ASP A 79 -18.94 -22.39 -8.72
C ASP A 79 -18.90 -23.92 -8.51
N LEU A 80 -17.70 -24.48 -8.33
CA LEU A 80 -17.51 -25.94 -8.14
C LEU A 80 -18.28 -26.47 -6.93
N PHE A 81 -18.30 -25.72 -5.82
CA PHE A 81 -18.99 -26.14 -4.60
C PHE A 81 -20.39 -25.51 -4.45
N GLN A 82 -20.93 -24.90 -5.51
CA GLN A 82 -22.27 -24.32 -5.52
C GLN A 82 -22.49 -23.27 -4.41
N ILE A 83 -21.47 -22.44 -4.16
CA ILE A 83 -21.55 -21.27 -3.28
C ILE A 83 -22.21 -20.12 -4.05
N SER A 84 -21.69 -19.82 -5.25
CA SER A 84 -22.22 -18.82 -6.17
C SER A 84 -21.77 -19.15 -7.61
N SER A 85 -22.42 -18.56 -8.62
CA SER A 85 -21.98 -18.72 -10.00
C SER A 85 -20.62 -18.04 -10.24
N ILE A 86 -19.89 -18.54 -11.26
CA ILE A 86 -18.60 -17.91 -11.67
C ILE A 86 -18.77 -16.43 -11.99
N LYS A 87 -19.91 -16.03 -12.57
CA LYS A 87 -20.22 -14.62 -12.85
C LYS A 87 -20.27 -13.77 -11.57
N GLN A 88 -20.90 -14.28 -10.51
CA GLN A 88 -20.97 -13.62 -9.22
C GLN A 88 -19.61 -13.59 -8.52
N ALA A 89 -18.87 -14.70 -8.55
CA ALA A 89 -17.52 -14.77 -7.97
C ALA A 89 -16.53 -13.84 -8.68
N ALA A 90 -16.69 -13.64 -9.99
CA ALA A 90 -15.80 -12.78 -10.79
C ALA A 90 -16.16 -11.29 -10.72
N ALA A 91 -17.41 -10.92 -10.43
CA ALA A 91 -17.84 -9.53 -10.42
C ALA A 91 -16.97 -8.61 -9.51
N PRO A 92 -16.59 -9.01 -8.28
CA PRO A 92 -15.74 -8.19 -7.42
C PRO A 92 -14.35 -7.89 -7.98
N TYR A 93 -13.80 -8.72 -8.88
CA TYR A 93 -12.52 -8.44 -9.57
C TYR A 93 -12.63 -7.29 -10.58
N SER A 94 -13.85 -6.88 -10.92
CA SER A 94 -14.14 -5.72 -11.77
C SER A 94 -14.59 -4.49 -10.95
N ASN A 95 -14.38 -4.48 -9.63
CA ASN A 95 -14.76 -3.36 -8.78
C ASN A 95 -14.06 -2.07 -9.24
N PRO A 96 -14.75 -0.92 -9.35
CA PRO A 96 -14.17 0.36 -9.79
C PRO A 96 -12.92 0.78 -9.00
N THR A 97 -12.83 0.42 -7.73
CA THR A 97 -11.67 0.72 -6.88
C THR A 97 -10.38 0.04 -7.39
N ILE A 98 -10.47 -1.16 -7.99
CA ILE A 98 -9.32 -1.83 -8.60
C ILE A 98 -8.78 -1.02 -9.78
N TYR A 99 -9.67 -0.43 -10.58
CA TYR A 99 -9.29 0.42 -11.71
C TYR A 99 -8.77 1.79 -11.27
N LEU A 100 -9.25 2.31 -10.13
CA LEU A 100 -8.63 3.48 -9.49
C LEU A 100 -7.15 3.21 -9.17
N PHE A 101 -6.87 2.04 -8.56
CA PHE A 101 -5.49 1.64 -8.25
C PHE A 101 -4.65 1.39 -9.49
N LEU A 102 -5.21 0.73 -10.50
CA LEU A 102 -4.52 0.53 -11.78
C LEU A 102 -4.07 1.86 -12.37
N GLY A 103 -4.97 2.85 -12.45
CA GLY A 103 -4.65 4.19 -12.93
C GLY A 103 -3.62 4.89 -12.07
N ALA A 104 -3.75 4.83 -10.75
CA ALA A 104 -2.82 5.44 -9.80
C ALA A 104 -1.41 4.82 -9.88
N PHE A 105 -1.29 3.49 -10.00
CA PHE A 105 0.00 2.84 -10.17
C PHE A 105 0.66 3.21 -11.50
N ILE A 106 -0.09 3.35 -12.59
CA ILE A 106 0.43 3.82 -13.87
C ILE A 106 0.97 5.24 -13.74
N LEU A 107 0.25 6.13 -13.05
CA LEU A 107 0.72 7.49 -12.75
C LEU A 107 2.01 7.46 -11.91
N ALA A 108 2.08 6.62 -10.88
CA ALA A 108 3.27 6.46 -10.04
C ALA A 108 4.48 5.95 -10.84
N ILE A 109 4.30 5.00 -11.76
CA ILE A 109 5.36 4.52 -12.66
C ILE A 109 5.90 5.67 -13.51
N ALA A 110 5.04 6.54 -14.06
CA ALA A 110 5.49 7.69 -14.82
C ALA A 110 6.30 8.67 -13.98
N VAL A 111 5.86 8.96 -12.75
CA VAL A 111 6.59 9.79 -11.77
C VAL A 111 7.96 9.19 -11.45
N GLN A 112 8.04 7.87 -11.31
CA GLN A 112 9.30 7.14 -11.08
C GLN A 112 10.21 7.17 -12.30
N ARG A 113 9.70 6.82 -13.46
CA ARG A 113 10.46 6.71 -14.71
C ARG A 113 11.16 8.02 -15.06
N TRP A 114 10.47 9.14 -14.92
CA TRP A 114 10.99 10.46 -15.29
C TRP A 114 11.70 11.20 -14.13
N GLY A 115 11.86 10.56 -12.97
CA GLY A 115 12.64 11.08 -11.86
C GLY A 115 11.99 12.25 -11.11
N LEU A 116 10.72 12.57 -11.38
CA LEU A 116 10.01 13.66 -10.70
C LEU A 116 10.03 13.51 -9.18
N HIS A 117 9.88 12.29 -8.67
CA HIS A 117 9.96 11.95 -7.26
C HIS A 117 11.32 12.34 -6.63
N LYS A 118 12.45 12.10 -7.34
CA LYS A 118 13.80 12.49 -6.88
C LYS A 118 13.94 14.00 -6.78
N ARG A 119 13.43 14.71 -7.77
CA ARG A 119 13.44 16.18 -7.79
C ARG A 119 12.66 16.76 -6.61
N ILE A 120 11.46 16.24 -6.34
CA ILE A 120 10.65 16.63 -5.18
C ILE A 120 11.41 16.35 -3.89
N ALA A 121 12.00 15.16 -3.76
CA ALA A 121 12.76 14.78 -2.56
C ALA A 121 13.94 15.73 -2.31
N PHE A 122 14.82 15.92 -3.28
CA PHE A 122 15.99 16.79 -3.10
C PHE A 122 15.62 18.26 -2.93
N PHE A 123 14.59 18.75 -3.62
CA PHE A 123 14.06 20.09 -3.41
C PHE A 123 13.62 20.30 -1.96
N LEU A 124 12.84 19.38 -1.40
CA LEU A 124 12.38 19.46 -0.02
C LEU A 124 13.56 19.30 0.97
N LEU A 125 14.46 18.32 0.75
CA LEU A 125 15.64 18.10 1.59
C LEU A 125 16.55 19.33 1.62
N SER A 126 16.73 20.04 0.51
CA SER A 126 17.52 21.26 0.47
C SER A 126 16.98 22.39 1.36
N LYS A 127 15.69 22.34 1.70
CA LYS A 127 15.02 23.33 2.57
C LYS A 127 14.99 22.90 4.04
N THR A 128 15.32 21.65 4.36
CA THR A 128 15.35 21.19 5.75
C THR A 128 16.59 21.64 6.48
N GLY A 129 16.50 21.73 7.80
CA GLY A 129 17.68 21.97 8.64
C GLY A 129 18.60 20.74 8.67
N THR A 130 19.89 20.96 8.93
CA THR A 130 20.91 19.91 8.88
C THR A 130 21.32 19.38 10.26
N ASN A 131 20.65 19.80 11.36
CA ASN A 131 20.81 19.11 12.62
C ASN A 131 20.08 17.76 12.63
N GLY A 132 20.53 16.81 13.43
CA GLY A 132 20.02 15.42 13.39
C GLY A 132 18.50 15.31 13.46
N LYS A 133 17.83 16.01 14.38
CA LYS A 133 16.36 15.95 14.54
C LYS A 133 15.62 16.55 13.33
N LYS A 134 16.06 17.72 12.85
CA LYS A 134 15.45 18.39 11.69
C LYS A 134 15.65 17.56 10.41
N LEU A 135 16.81 16.95 10.27
CA LEU A 135 17.15 16.13 9.12
C LEU A 135 16.28 14.85 9.07
N ILE A 136 16.17 14.15 10.21
CA ILE A 136 15.27 12.99 10.34
C ILE A 136 13.83 13.41 10.02
N GLY A 137 13.35 14.51 10.63
CA GLY A 137 12.01 15.05 10.34
C GLY A 137 11.80 15.39 8.88
N GLY A 138 12.81 15.98 8.23
CA GLY A 138 12.79 16.27 6.79
C GLY A 138 12.63 15.00 5.95
N PHE A 139 13.43 13.96 6.22
CA PHE A 139 13.31 12.67 5.55
C PHE A 139 11.95 12.02 5.81
N MET A 140 11.44 12.09 7.02
CA MET A 140 10.11 11.57 7.38
C MET A 140 9.00 12.31 6.62
N ILE A 141 9.02 13.63 6.55
CA ILE A 141 8.03 14.41 5.79
C ILE A 141 8.04 14.03 4.30
N ILE A 142 9.24 13.91 3.73
CA ILE A 142 9.40 13.57 2.31
C ILE A 142 8.91 12.14 2.04
N ALA A 143 9.29 11.20 2.90
CA ALA A 143 8.81 9.82 2.81
C ALA A 143 7.28 9.76 2.88
N ALA A 144 6.67 10.49 3.81
CA ALA A 144 5.22 10.55 3.93
C ALA A 144 4.57 11.15 2.67
N ILE A 145 5.06 12.29 2.15
CA ILE A 145 4.52 12.93 0.94
C ILE A 145 4.63 12.00 -0.29
N LEU A 146 5.75 11.33 -0.48
CA LEU A 146 5.93 10.43 -1.62
C LEU A 146 5.07 9.17 -1.47
N SER A 147 4.96 8.63 -0.26
CA SER A 147 4.18 7.44 0.01
C SER A 147 2.66 7.65 -0.09
N MET A 148 2.19 8.88 -0.13
CA MET A 148 0.80 9.20 -0.50
C MET A 148 0.43 8.73 -1.91
N TRP A 149 1.41 8.60 -2.81
CA TRP A 149 1.23 8.39 -4.26
C TRP A 149 1.92 7.13 -4.78
N MET A 150 2.81 6.54 -3.97
CA MET A 150 3.63 5.39 -4.33
C MET A 150 3.53 4.37 -3.20
N THR A 151 3.86 3.10 -3.48
CA THR A 151 3.91 2.09 -2.41
C THR A 151 4.96 2.44 -1.36
N ASN A 152 4.71 2.10 -0.10
CA ASN A 152 5.63 2.32 1.02
C ASN A 152 7.02 1.74 0.73
N THR A 153 7.07 0.53 0.16
CA THR A 153 8.31 -0.15 -0.23
C THR A 153 9.08 0.65 -1.28
N SER A 154 8.42 1.10 -2.36
CA SER A 154 9.08 1.90 -3.40
C SER A 154 9.64 3.20 -2.86
N THR A 155 8.87 3.88 -1.99
CA THR A 155 9.30 5.11 -1.32
C THR A 155 10.51 4.88 -0.45
N THR A 156 10.49 3.84 0.38
CA THR A 156 11.60 3.51 1.29
C THR A 156 12.84 3.12 0.50
N MET A 157 12.73 2.22 -0.48
CA MET A 157 13.87 1.77 -1.30
C MET A 157 14.53 2.91 -2.07
N MET A 158 13.77 3.91 -2.49
CA MET A 158 14.29 5.08 -3.19
C MET A 158 15.02 6.05 -2.24
N LEU A 159 14.45 6.31 -1.07
CA LEU A 159 15.04 7.26 -0.11
C LEU A 159 16.16 6.66 0.71
N LEU A 160 16.22 5.34 0.85
CA LEU A 160 17.25 4.63 1.62
C LEU A 160 18.69 4.95 1.18
N PRO A 161 19.06 4.90 -0.12
CA PRO A 161 20.40 5.27 -0.55
C PRO A 161 20.76 6.72 -0.22
N ILE A 162 19.78 7.64 -0.32
CA ILE A 162 19.97 9.06 0.01
C ILE A 162 20.20 9.21 1.52
N ALA A 163 19.41 8.53 2.35
CA ALA A 163 19.55 8.54 3.81
C ALA A 163 20.92 7.98 4.22
N LEU A 164 21.35 6.85 3.63
CA LEU A 164 22.66 6.25 3.91
C LEU A 164 23.81 7.15 3.49
N SER A 165 23.71 7.84 2.35
CA SER A 165 24.71 8.83 1.92
C SER A 165 24.83 9.97 2.91
N VAL A 166 23.71 10.53 3.37
CA VAL A 166 23.68 11.61 4.38
C VAL A 166 24.22 11.13 5.73
N ILE A 167 23.86 9.93 6.17
CA ILE A 167 24.41 9.31 7.38
C ILE A 167 25.93 9.23 7.26
N SER A 168 26.46 8.73 6.15
CA SER A 168 27.90 8.61 5.92
C SER A 168 28.61 9.95 5.98
N VAL A 169 28.07 11.00 5.36
CA VAL A 169 28.61 12.37 5.40
C VAL A 169 28.69 12.89 6.84
N ILE A 170 27.66 12.64 7.66
CA ILE A 170 27.63 13.09 9.06
C ILE A 170 28.64 12.33 9.89
N LEU A 171 28.70 11.02 9.80
CA LEU A 171 29.60 10.17 10.58
C LEU A 171 31.07 10.45 10.30
N LEU A 172 31.41 10.74 9.04
CA LEU A 172 32.79 11.11 8.64
C LEU A 172 33.19 12.48 9.15
N GLN A 173 32.27 13.36 9.48
CA GLN A 173 32.57 14.74 9.88
C GLN A 173 32.56 14.97 11.38
N MET A 174 31.82 14.18 12.13
CA MET A 174 31.60 14.35 13.55
C MET A 174 32.36 13.29 14.35
N ASN A 175 33.72 13.39 14.33
CA ASN A 175 34.55 12.48 15.11
C ASN A 175 34.31 12.59 16.64
N ASP A 176 33.77 13.71 17.11
CA ASP A 176 33.49 13.97 18.52
C ASP A 176 32.15 13.36 19.00
N LEU A 177 31.39 12.73 18.13
CA LEU A 177 30.14 12.03 18.52
C LEU A 177 30.49 10.73 19.26
N ASP A 178 29.87 10.56 20.43
CA ASP A 178 29.87 9.31 21.16
C ASP A 178 29.14 8.21 20.34
N ASP A 179 29.57 6.95 20.52
CA ASP A 179 29.06 5.82 19.73
C ASP A 179 27.54 5.65 19.88
N VAL A 180 26.98 5.94 21.06
CA VAL A 180 25.53 5.90 21.30
C VAL A 180 24.79 6.92 20.41
N SER A 181 25.28 8.16 20.34
CA SER A 181 24.66 9.19 19.47
C SER A 181 24.80 8.85 17.98
N ARG A 182 25.88 8.19 17.57
CA ARG A 182 26.06 7.70 16.20
C ARG A 182 25.02 6.63 15.85
N ILE A 183 24.90 5.61 16.69
CA ILE A 183 23.93 4.51 16.51
C ILE A 183 22.50 5.08 16.55
N ASN A 184 22.19 5.91 17.54
CA ASN A 184 20.86 6.50 17.67
C ASN A 184 20.46 7.31 16.44
N PHE A 185 21.37 8.08 15.86
CA PHE A 185 21.11 8.84 14.64
C PHE A 185 20.82 7.92 13.45
N GLN A 186 21.62 6.87 13.25
CA GLN A 186 21.44 5.92 12.17
C GLN A 186 20.08 5.18 12.29
N VAL A 187 19.82 4.63 13.48
CA VAL A 187 18.60 3.88 13.75
C VAL A 187 17.36 4.77 13.61
N SER A 188 17.37 5.97 14.20
CA SER A 188 16.22 6.88 14.10
C SER A 188 15.99 7.39 12.68
N MET A 189 17.03 7.57 11.86
CA MET A 189 16.90 7.93 10.46
C MET A 189 16.23 6.81 9.65
N LEU A 190 16.71 5.57 9.81
CA LEU A 190 16.21 4.44 9.06
C LEU A 190 14.79 4.01 9.50
N LEU A 191 14.55 3.92 10.81
CA LEU A 191 13.21 3.64 11.34
C LEU A 191 12.24 4.78 11.04
N GLY A 192 12.69 6.04 11.17
CA GLY A 192 11.89 7.21 10.83
C GLY A 192 11.44 7.19 9.36
N LEU A 193 12.34 6.82 8.45
CA LEU A 193 12.04 6.65 7.03
C LEU A 193 10.97 5.58 6.80
N ALA A 194 11.13 4.41 7.40
CA ALA A 194 10.19 3.28 7.26
C ALA A 194 8.81 3.60 7.83
N PHE A 195 8.75 4.13 9.07
CA PHE A 195 7.48 4.53 9.69
C PHE A 195 6.80 5.65 8.93
N ALA A 196 7.55 6.63 8.47
CA ALA A 196 6.99 7.75 7.71
C ALA A 196 6.42 7.31 6.36
N ALA A 197 7.03 6.35 5.67
CA ALA A 197 6.47 5.78 4.46
C ALA A 197 5.12 5.07 4.75
N THR A 198 5.03 4.29 5.81
CA THR A 198 3.78 3.62 6.21
C THR A 198 2.71 4.64 6.62
N ILE A 199 3.06 5.62 7.46
CA ILE A 199 2.14 6.67 7.92
C ILE A 199 1.66 7.52 6.72
N GLY A 200 2.56 7.87 5.80
CA GLY A 200 2.23 8.61 4.59
C GLY A 200 1.27 7.85 3.67
N GLY A 201 1.47 6.54 3.54
CA GLY A 201 0.55 5.68 2.79
C GLY A 201 -0.88 5.68 3.31
N MET A 202 -1.09 5.88 4.61
CA MET A 202 -2.43 5.99 5.20
C MET A 202 -3.15 7.30 4.83
N SER A 203 -2.42 8.34 4.41
CA SER A 203 -2.96 9.68 4.16
C SER A 203 -3.94 9.74 2.99
N THR A 204 -3.78 8.89 1.98
CA THR A 204 -4.63 8.89 0.78
C THR A 204 -5.24 7.52 0.52
N LEU A 205 -6.34 7.51 -0.22
CA LEU A 205 -7.02 6.27 -0.58
C LEU A 205 -6.11 5.30 -1.36
N ILE A 206 -5.20 5.81 -2.18
CA ILE A 206 -4.32 5.04 -3.06
C ILE A 206 -2.91 4.80 -2.50
N GLY A 207 -2.55 5.38 -1.37
CA GLY A 207 -1.20 5.28 -0.81
C GLY A 207 -0.85 3.89 -0.30
N THR A 208 -1.84 3.13 0.16
CA THR A 208 -1.65 1.74 0.59
C THR A 208 -2.88 0.87 0.27
N PRO A 209 -2.66 -0.40 -0.13
CA PRO A 209 -3.74 -1.32 -0.51
C PRO A 209 -4.89 -1.47 0.48
N PRO A 210 -4.68 -1.58 1.80
CA PRO A 210 -5.78 -1.73 2.77
C PRO A 210 -6.80 -0.59 2.76
N ASN A 211 -6.38 0.65 2.46
CA ASN A 211 -7.29 1.80 2.43
C ASN A 211 -8.38 1.62 1.37
N ALA A 212 -8.00 1.20 0.19
CA ALA A 212 -8.92 0.98 -0.90
C ALA A 212 -9.79 -0.26 -0.71
N LEU A 213 -9.21 -1.32 -0.15
CA LEU A 213 -9.97 -2.52 0.17
C LEU A 213 -11.08 -2.17 1.18
N PHE A 214 -10.76 -1.34 2.18
CA PHE A 214 -11.74 -0.85 3.13
C PHE A 214 -12.83 -0.01 2.44
N ALA A 215 -12.46 0.94 1.58
CA ALA A 215 -13.42 1.77 0.87
C ALA A 215 -14.34 0.95 -0.06
N ALA A 216 -13.77 -0.03 -0.78
CA ALA A 216 -14.53 -0.94 -1.62
C ALA A 216 -15.48 -1.83 -0.80
N TYR A 217 -15.02 -2.33 0.35
CA TYR A 217 -15.84 -3.12 1.28
C TYR A 217 -17.01 -2.30 1.84
N MET A 218 -16.76 -1.04 2.23
CA MET A 218 -17.81 -0.12 2.72
C MET A 218 -18.86 0.15 1.64
N GLU A 219 -18.42 0.35 0.40
CA GLU A 219 -19.34 0.56 -0.72
C GLU A 219 -20.16 -0.69 -1.03
N GLU A 220 -19.52 -1.85 -1.09
CA GLU A 220 -20.18 -3.11 -1.49
C GLU A 220 -21.13 -3.63 -0.38
N THR A 221 -20.72 -3.54 0.89
CA THR A 221 -21.46 -4.11 2.01
C THR A 221 -22.48 -3.14 2.60
N PHE A 222 -22.12 -1.87 2.74
CA PHE A 222 -22.92 -0.86 3.43
C PHE A 222 -23.47 0.23 2.51
N GLN A 223 -23.18 0.18 1.20
CA GLN A 223 -23.55 1.20 0.21
C GLN A 223 -23.03 2.60 0.57
N ILE A 224 -21.90 2.67 1.30
CA ILE A 224 -21.25 3.91 1.69
C ILE A 224 -20.05 4.12 0.76
N SER A 225 -20.16 5.05 -0.19
CA SER A 225 -19.07 5.38 -1.09
C SER A 225 -18.11 6.38 -0.42
N ILE A 226 -16.86 5.99 -0.29
CA ILE A 226 -15.77 6.81 0.24
C ILE A 226 -14.94 7.31 -0.94
N SER A 227 -15.03 8.61 -1.26
CA SER A 227 -14.24 9.20 -2.33
C SER A 227 -12.79 9.47 -1.89
N PHE A 228 -11.93 9.76 -2.87
CA PHE A 228 -10.56 10.17 -2.62
C PHE A 228 -10.47 11.37 -1.67
N LEU A 229 -11.35 12.36 -1.85
CA LEU A 229 -11.38 13.57 -1.01
C LEU A 229 -11.86 13.26 0.42
N ASP A 230 -12.88 12.41 0.60
CA ASP A 230 -13.36 12.03 1.93
C ASP A 230 -12.27 11.37 2.75
N TRP A 231 -11.52 10.46 2.10
CA TRP A 231 -10.37 9.81 2.73
C TRP A 231 -9.28 10.81 3.10
N LEU A 232 -8.95 11.72 2.19
CA LEU A 232 -7.89 12.71 2.37
C LEU A 232 -8.18 13.66 3.53
N ILE A 233 -9.43 14.09 3.71
CA ILE A 233 -9.84 14.97 4.82
C ILE A 233 -9.58 14.32 6.19
N LEU A 234 -9.76 13.01 6.31
CA LEU A 234 -9.49 12.28 7.55
C LEU A 234 -8.04 11.80 7.62
N GLY A 235 -7.53 11.23 6.53
CA GLY A 235 -6.24 10.56 6.48
C GLY A 235 -5.06 11.50 6.66
N VAL A 236 -5.09 12.69 6.03
CA VAL A 236 -3.98 13.65 6.13
C VAL A 236 -3.80 14.19 7.55
N PRO A 237 -4.83 14.71 8.24
CA PRO A 237 -4.67 15.17 9.62
C PRO A 237 -4.19 14.06 10.57
N LEU A 238 -4.76 12.86 10.44
CA LEU A 238 -4.35 11.71 11.25
C LEU A 238 -2.88 11.36 11.02
N SER A 239 -2.46 11.27 9.75
CA SER A 239 -1.08 10.98 9.39
C SER A 239 -0.12 12.08 9.85
N MET A 240 -0.50 13.34 9.78
CA MET A 240 0.33 14.46 10.31
C MET A 240 0.56 14.32 11.82
N ILE A 241 -0.48 14.01 12.58
CA ILE A 241 -0.38 13.79 14.03
C ILE A 241 0.52 12.58 14.32
N MET A 242 0.30 11.45 13.65
CA MET A 242 1.09 10.24 13.83
C MET A 242 2.56 10.46 13.43
N LEU A 243 2.80 11.18 12.33
CA LEU A 243 4.15 11.50 11.87
C LEU A 243 4.90 12.36 12.90
N PHE A 244 4.24 13.37 13.46
CA PHE A 244 4.81 14.21 14.51
C PHE A 244 5.12 13.41 15.78
N ILE A 245 4.17 12.58 16.24
CA ILE A 245 4.37 11.71 17.41
C ILE A 245 5.53 10.75 17.16
N SER A 246 5.54 10.07 16.01
CA SER A 246 6.60 9.14 15.63
C SER A 246 7.98 9.82 15.59
N TRP A 247 8.06 11.01 14.98
CA TRP A 247 9.27 11.80 14.97
C TRP A 247 9.73 12.18 16.38
N ALA A 248 8.83 12.65 17.24
CA ALA A 248 9.15 13.05 18.60
C ALA A 248 9.62 11.84 19.43
N VAL A 249 8.91 10.72 19.36
CA VAL A 249 9.28 9.48 20.06
C VAL A 249 10.66 9.00 19.61
N LEU A 250 10.90 8.90 18.30
CA LEU A 250 12.19 8.43 17.79
C LEU A 250 13.34 9.35 18.12
N THR A 251 13.18 10.68 17.97
CA THR A 251 14.31 11.61 18.06
C THR A 251 14.51 12.22 19.44
N ILE A 252 13.53 12.15 20.34
CA ILE A 252 13.58 12.78 21.66
C ILE A 252 13.60 11.72 22.77
N ILE A 253 12.78 10.66 22.64
CA ILE A 253 12.57 9.70 23.73
C ILE A 253 13.47 8.48 23.58
N VAL A 254 13.40 7.76 22.43
CA VAL A 254 14.01 6.44 22.26
C VAL A 254 15.45 6.53 21.77
N TYR A 255 15.70 7.35 20.75
CA TYR A 255 17.03 7.47 20.12
C TYR A 255 17.51 8.92 20.07
N PRO A 256 17.66 9.62 21.22
CA PRO A 256 18.19 10.98 21.23
C PRO A 256 19.61 11.01 20.67
N SER A 257 19.88 11.98 19.81
CA SER A 257 21.18 12.12 19.14
C SER A 257 21.68 13.55 19.25
N LYS A 258 22.99 13.71 19.45
CA LYS A 258 23.68 15.00 19.59
C LYS A 258 24.23 15.56 18.29
N VAL A 259 23.72 15.05 17.13
CA VAL A 259 24.14 15.53 15.80
C VAL A 259 23.82 17.01 15.65
N ARG A 260 24.88 17.83 15.48
CA ARG A 260 24.80 19.26 15.28
C ARG A 260 24.57 19.63 13.82
N GLU A 261 24.31 20.90 13.53
CA GLU A 261 24.19 21.39 12.16
C GLU A 261 25.50 21.20 11.39
N SER A 262 25.39 20.73 10.14
CA SER A 262 26.53 20.50 9.24
C SER A 262 26.33 21.24 7.93
N ASN A 263 27.21 22.20 7.64
CA ASN A 263 27.22 22.88 6.35
C ASN A 263 27.56 21.95 5.18
N LYS A 264 28.38 20.90 5.43
CA LYS A 264 28.73 19.94 4.39
C LYS A 264 27.54 19.08 3.98
N VAL A 265 26.65 18.71 4.91
CA VAL A 265 25.39 18.04 4.56
C VAL A 265 24.53 18.95 3.69
N ARG A 266 24.42 20.23 4.06
CA ARG A 266 23.70 21.22 3.22
C ARG A 266 24.30 21.33 1.83
N THR A 267 25.62 21.43 1.74
CA THR A 267 26.34 21.48 0.46
C THR A 267 26.12 20.20 -0.35
N HIS A 268 26.18 19.02 0.28
CA HIS A 268 25.94 17.74 -0.36
C HIS A 268 24.50 17.65 -0.92
N LEU A 269 23.49 17.96 -0.14
CA LEU A 269 22.11 17.96 -0.59
C LEU A 269 21.84 18.97 -1.70
N ASN A 270 22.41 20.15 -1.61
CA ASN A 270 22.33 21.14 -2.67
C ASN A 270 23.04 20.70 -3.95
N HIS A 271 24.21 20.08 -3.82
CA HIS A 271 24.95 19.53 -4.96
C HIS A 271 24.12 18.48 -5.70
N GLU A 272 23.53 17.53 -4.97
CA GLU A 272 22.63 16.51 -5.53
C GLU A 272 21.41 17.14 -6.22
N TYR A 273 20.80 18.17 -5.61
CA TYR A 273 19.68 18.89 -6.23
C TYR A 273 20.10 19.62 -7.53
N VAL A 274 21.25 20.28 -7.52
CA VAL A 274 21.79 20.99 -8.69
C VAL A 274 22.23 20.00 -9.79
N ALA A 275 22.77 18.84 -9.40
CA ALA A 275 23.16 17.78 -10.33
C ALA A 275 21.97 17.22 -11.15
N LEU A 276 20.73 17.34 -10.65
CA LEU A 276 19.54 17.01 -11.43
C LEU A 276 19.30 17.95 -12.63
N GLY A 277 19.97 19.09 -12.68
CA GLY A 277 19.83 20.07 -13.74
C GLY A 277 18.41 20.69 -13.84
N ARG A 278 18.10 21.26 -14.98
CA ARG A 278 16.76 21.82 -15.25
C ARG A 278 15.74 20.70 -15.46
N ALA A 279 14.50 20.92 -14.99
CA ALA A 279 13.41 19.97 -15.20
C ALA A 279 13.21 19.71 -16.70
N SER A 280 13.26 18.45 -17.10
CA SER A 280 13.07 18.03 -18.49
C SER A 280 11.64 18.27 -18.97
N SER A 281 11.42 18.25 -20.29
CA SER A 281 10.08 18.35 -20.86
C SER A 281 9.18 17.21 -20.39
N SER A 282 9.75 16.02 -20.27
CA SER A 282 9.03 14.83 -19.77
C SER A 282 8.61 14.99 -18.31
N GLU A 283 9.51 15.43 -17.43
CA GLU A 283 9.18 15.70 -16.02
C GLU A 283 8.04 16.73 -15.90
N LYS A 284 8.08 17.80 -16.66
CA LYS A 284 7.03 18.84 -16.64
C LYS A 284 5.67 18.31 -17.10
N ARG A 285 5.66 17.49 -18.17
CA ARG A 285 4.43 16.87 -18.69
C ARG A 285 3.84 15.89 -17.71
N VAL A 286 4.67 15.03 -17.11
CA VAL A 286 4.22 14.12 -16.04
C VAL A 286 3.70 14.91 -14.85
N ALA A 287 4.41 15.94 -14.40
CA ALA A 287 3.97 16.78 -13.29
C ALA A 287 2.63 17.47 -13.59
N LEU A 288 2.41 17.93 -14.82
CA LEU A 288 1.15 18.55 -15.25
C LEU A 288 0.01 17.52 -15.23
N ILE A 289 0.18 16.35 -15.86
CA ILE A 289 -0.86 15.31 -15.92
C ILE A 289 -1.19 14.85 -14.50
N PHE A 290 -0.19 14.56 -13.68
CA PHE A 290 -0.36 14.13 -12.30
C PHE A 290 -1.05 15.21 -11.45
N GLY A 291 -0.65 16.46 -11.58
CA GLY A 291 -1.27 17.59 -10.90
C GLY A 291 -2.74 17.79 -11.31
N LEU A 292 -3.06 17.61 -12.59
CA LEU A 292 -4.45 17.65 -13.07
C LEU A 292 -5.29 16.52 -12.49
N VAL A 293 -4.77 15.30 -12.42
CA VAL A 293 -5.48 14.17 -11.80
C VAL A 293 -5.80 14.47 -10.34
N ILE A 294 -4.83 14.97 -9.56
CA ILE A 294 -5.05 15.36 -8.16
C ILE A 294 -6.11 16.47 -8.08
N LEU A 295 -6.00 17.49 -8.91
CA LEU A 295 -6.97 18.59 -8.95
C LEU A 295 -8.37 18.06 -9.21
N PHE A 296 -8.55 17.20 -10.23
CA PHE A 296 -9.85 16.63 -10.57
C PHE A 296 -10.40 15.72 -9.45
N TRP A 297 -9.59 14.97 -8.73
CA TRP A 297 -10.05 14.22 -7.56
C TRP A 297 -10.59 15.13 -6.46
N ILE A 298 -9.95 16.30 -6.23
CA ILE A 298 -10.40 17.26 -5.21
C ILE A 298 -11.69 17.97 -5.64
N ILE A 299 -11.78 18.42 -6.90
CA ILE A 299 -12.92 19.21 -7.40
C ILE A 299 -14.04 18.35 -7.99
N ARG A 300 -13.91 17.02 -8.02
CA ARG A 300 -14.87 16.12 -8.66
C ARG A 300 -16.31 16.37 -8.24
N ARG A 301 -16.58 16.44 -6.93
CA ARG A 301 -17.95 16.64 -6.41
C ARG A 301 -18.52 18.00 -6.80
N PRO A 302 -17.84 19.13 -6.56
CA PRO A 302 -18.28 20.42 -7.06
C PRO A 302 -18.54 20.43 -8.57
N LEU A 303 -17.65 19.82 -9.35
CA LEU A 303 -17.76 19.75 -10.80
C LEU A 303 -18.99 18.96 -11.24
N ALA A 304 -19.19 17.77 -10.66
CA ALA A 304 -20.33 16.91 -10.94
C ALA A 304 -21.67 17.63 -10.61
N ASN A 305 -21.74 18.30 -9.48
CA ASN A 305 -22.95 19.01 -9.04
C ASN A 305 -23.26 20.24 -9.91
N THR A 306 -22.22 21.00 -10.33
CA THR A 306 -22.41 22.24 -11.10
C THR A 306 -22.75 21.96 -12.56
N PHE A 307 -22.13 20.94 -13.17
CA PHE A 307 -22.28 20.63 -14.58
C PHE A 307 -23.18 19.42 -14.88
N GLY A 308 -23.75 18.77 -13.84
CA GLY A 308 -24.60 17.59 -14.01
C GLY A 308 -23.87 16.35 -14.54
N ILE A 309 -22.54 16.27 -14.37
CA ILE A 309 -21.72 15.17 -14.88
C ILE A 309 -21.77 14.00 -13.88
N THR A 310 -22.76 13.14 -14.01
CA THR A 310 -22.98 12.01 -13.07
C THR A 310 -21.96 10.85 -13.22
N GLY A 311 -21.28 10.74 -14.37
CA GLY A 311 -20.35 9.65 -14.68
C GLY A 311 -18.89 9.89 -14.26
N LEU A 312 -18.57 11.01 -13.62
CA LEU A 312 -17.20 11.33 -13.22
C LEU A 312 -16.86 10.61 -11.90
N SER A 313 -16.11 9.53 -11.99
CA SER A 313 -15.62 8.75 -10.83
C SER A 313 -14.12 8.95 -10.59
N ASP A 314 -13.64 8.62 -9.39
CA ASP A 314 -12.20 8.69 -9.07
C ASP A 314 -11.39 7.74 -9.98
N ALA A 315 -11.97 6.57 -10.30
CA ALA A 315 -11.38 5.60 -11.23
C ALA A 315 -11.27 6.16 -12.66
N SER A 316 -12.33 6.81 -13.18
CA SER A 316 -12.32 7.39 -14.52
C SER A 316 -11.28 8.51 -14.64
N ILE A 317 -11.10 9.33 -13.60
CA ILE A 317 -10.07 10.38 -13.55
C ILE A 317 -8.68 9.75 -13.60
N ALA A 318 -8.40 8.73 -12.77
CA ALA A 318 -7.12 8.03 -12.74
C ALA A 318 -6.78 7.39 -14.07
N LEU A 319 -7.72 6.67 -14.68
CA LEU A 319 -7.54 6.02 -15.97
C LEU A 319 -7.36 7.03 -17.11
N THR A 320 -8.06 8.16 -17.07
CA THR A 320 -7.86 9.25 -18.03
C THR A 320 -6.43 9.79 -17.93
N GLY A 321 -5.93 10.04 -16.72
CA GLY A 321 -4.55 10.42 -16.50
C GLY A 321 -3.56 9.39 -17.03
N ALA A 322 -3.81 8.11 -16.78
CA ALA A 322 -3.00 7.01 -17.29
C ALA A 322 -2.98 6.98 -18.81
N LEU A 323 -4.13 7.08 -19.48
CA LEU A 323 -4.24 7.13 -20.95
C LEU A 323 -3.48 8.33 -21.53
N LEU A 324 -3.56 9.50 -20.91
CA LEU A 324 -2.82 10.69 -21.33
C LEU A 324 -1.30 10.46 -21.28
N LEU A 325 -0.77 9.69 -20.32
CA LEU A 325 0.65 9.35 -20.26
C LEU A 325 1.10 8.50 -21.46
N PHE A 326 0.27 7.58 -21.95
CA PHE A 326 0.54 6.80 -23.16
C PHE A 326 0.42 7.63 -24.46
N ALA A 327 -0.50 8.60 -24.47
CA ALA A 327 -0.74 9.43 -25.64
C ALA A 327 0.28 10.58 -25.78
N THR A 328 0.80 11.10 -24.65
CA THR A 328 1.64 12.31 -24.63
C THR A 328 3.09 11.98 -25.05
N PRO A 329 3.67 12.72 -26.03
CA PRO A 329 5.07 12.57 -26.38
C PRO A 329 5.99 12.90 -25.19
N SER A 330 7.14 12.24 -25.07
CA SER A 330 8.10 12.53 -24.01
C SER A 330 8.79 13.89 -24.21
N GLY A 331 9.05 14.25 -25.46
CA GLY A 331 9.86 15.43 -25.82
C GLY A 331 11.37 15.17 -25.64
N SER A 332 11.78 13.90 -25.50
CA SER A 332 13.18 13.45 -25.54
C SER A 332 13.47 12.78 -26.88
N ASN A 333 14.74 12.83 -27.33
CA ASN A 333 15.16 12.18 -28.57
C ASN A 333 15.23 10.63 -28.44
N GLU A 334 15.30 10.12 -27.22
CA GLU A 334 15.47 8.69 -26.96
C GLU A 334 14.15 7.93 -26.87
N GLN A 335 13.04 8.62 -26.55
CA GLN A 335 11.75 7.97 -26.30
C GLN A 335 10.60 8.81 -26.87
N SER A 336 9.72 8.16 -27.62
CA SER A 336 8.62 8.83 -28.30
C SER A 336 7.49 9.26 -27.36
N LYS A 337 7.22 8.53 -26.28
CA LYS A 337 6.08 8.75 -25.36
C LYS A 337 6.52 8.72 -23.91
N LEU A 338 5.66 9.29 -23.01
CA LEU A 338 5.92 9.29 -21.57
C LEU A 338 5.90 7.88 -20.98
N LEU A 339 4.98 7.03 -21.42
CA LEU A 339 4.93 5.61 -21.07
C LEU A 339 4.73 4.75 -22.32
N CYS A 340 5.21 3.52 -22.27
CA CYS A 340 4.93 2.46 -23.24
C CYS A 340 4.38 1.23 -22.48
N TRP A 341 3.81 0.28 -23.24
CA TRP A 341 3.19 -0.91 -22.65
C TRP A 341 4.16 -1.75 -21.80
N ASP A 342 5.43 -1.79 -22.18
CA ASP A 342 6.47 -2.52 -21.44
C ASP A 342 6.70 -1.99 -20.02
N ASP A 343 6.43 -0.72 -19.76
CA ASP A 343 6.55 -0.13 -18.42
C ASP A 343 5.54 -0.75 -17.44
N LEU A 344 4.42 -1.27 -17.94
CA LEU A 344 3.39 -1.91 -17.13
C LEU A 344 3.83 -3.26 -16.55
N LYS A 345 4.98 -3.80 -16.95
CA LYS A 345 5.62 -4.95 -16.29
C LYS A 345 5.98 -4.66 -14.82
N GLN A 346 6.13 -3.38 -14.48
CA GLN A 346 6.41 -2.93 -13.12
C GLN A 346 5.15 -2.78 -12.25
N LEU A 347 3.96 -2.92 -12.84
CA LEU A 347 2.72 -2.87 -12.08
C LEU A 347 2.64 -4.02 -11.08
N PRO A 348 2.19 -3.73 -9.85
CA PRO A 348 1.96 -4.77 -8.86
C PRO A 348 0.63 -5.50 -9.16
N TRP A 349 0.58 -6.24 -10.27
CA TRP A 349 -0.60 -7.00 -10.71
C TRP A 349 -1.19 -7.88 -9.62
N GLY A 350 -0.29 -8.44 -8.77
CA GLY A 350 -0.70 -9.27 -7.64
C GLY A 350 -1.62 -8.56 -6.65
N VAL A 351 -1.42 -7.26 -6.44
CA VAL A 351 -2.26 -6.45 -5.55
C VAL A 351 -3.67 -6.29 -6.13
N LEU A 352 -3.78 -6.05 -7.44
CA LEU A 352 -5.09 -5.91 -8.10
C LEU A 352 -5.90 -7.21 -8.04
N ILE A 353 -5.23 -8.36 -8.25
CA ILE A 353 -5.85 -9.69 -8.13
C ILE A 353 -6.24 -9.96 -6.67
N LEU A 354 -5.36 -9.62 -5.71
CA LEU A 354 -5.62 -9.79 -4.29
C LEU A 354 -6.90 -9.05 -3.84
N PHE A 355 -7.11 -7.84 -4.35
CA PHE A 355 -8.36 -7.08 -4.09
C PHE A 355 -9.59 -7.81 -4.60
N GLY A 356 -9.55 -8.29 -5.85
CA GLY A 356 -10.66 -9.04 -6.43
C GLY A 356 -11.03 -10.27 -5.59
N GLY A 357 -10.02 -11.06 -5.18
CA GLY A 357 -10.22 -12.25 -4.36
C GLY A 357 -10.73 -11.94 -2.94
N GLY A 358 -10.17 -10.90 -2.31
CA GLY A 358 -10.61 -10.44 -0.99
C GLY A 358 -12.06 -9.95 -1.01
N LEU A 359 -12.43 -9.13 -1.98
CA LEU A 359 -13.82 -8.64 -2.17
C LEU A 359 -14.77 -9.78 -2.52
N SER A 360 -14.35 -10.74 -3.36
CA SER A 360 -15.17 -11.91 -3.70
C SER A 360 -15.46 -12.77 -2.46
N LEU A 361 -14.45 -13.01 -1.62
CA LEU A 361 -14.63 -13.71 -0.34
C LEU A 361 -15.53 -12.90 0.60
N ALA A 362 -15.33 -11.60 0.73
CA ALA A 362 -16.15 -10.73 1.59
C ALA A 362 -17.63 -10.71 1.16
N SER A 363 -17.89 -10.62 -0.14
CA SER A 363 -19.24 -10.70 -0.71
C SER A 363 -19.90 -12.06 -0.40
N ALA A 364 -19.17 -13.16 -0.53
CA ALA A 364 -19.66 -14.47 -0.17
C ALA A 364 -19.92 -14.63 1.35
N ILE A 365 -19.06 -14.10 2.20
CA ILE A 365 -19.25 -14.09 3.66
C ILE A 365 -20.54 -13.35 4.02
N SER A 366 -20.78 -12.21 3.39
CA SER A 366 -21.99 -11.40 3.63
C SER A 366 -23.26 -12.10 3.13
N SER A 367 -23.25 -12.58 1.87
CA SER A 367 -24.42 -13.17 1.23
C SER A 367 -24.81 -14.57 1.73
N SER A 368 -23.86 -15.34 2.25
CA SER A 368 -24.10 -16.69 2.78
C SER A 368 -24.70 -16.73 4.18
N GLY A 369 -24.73 -15.60 4.90
CA GLY A 369 -25.11 -15.52 6.30
C GLY A 369 -23.97 -15.87 7.28
N LEU A 370 -22.76 -16.11 6.81
CA LEU A 370 -21.60 -16.39 7.67
C LEU A 370 -21.28 -15.20 8.58
N ALA A 371 -21.37 -13.97 8.06
CA ALA A 371 -21.17 -12.75 8.85
C ALA A 371 -22.16 -12.64 10.02
N SER A 372 -23.44 -12.91 9.76
CA SER A 372 -24.49 -12.89 10.80
C SER A 372 -24.25 -13.97 11.85
N TRP A 373 -23.90 -15.16 11.43
CA TRP A 373 -23.58 -16.26 12.37
C TRP A 373 -22.39 -15.93 13.27
N LEU A 374 -21.32 -15.34 12.72
CA LEU A 374 -20.17 -14.89 13.50
C LEU A 374 -20.56 -13.76 14.48
N ALA A 375 -21.39 -12.83 14.04
CA ALA A 375 -21.88 -11.74 14.90
C ALA A 375 -22.74 -12.25 16.06
N GLU A 376 -23.61 -13.23 15.81
CA GLU A 376 -24.41 -13.90 16.85
C GLU A 376 -23.50 -14.62 17.88
N GLY A 377 -22.45 -15.29 17.41
CA GLY A 377 -21.46 -15.94 18.27
C GLY A 377 -20.69 -14.96 19.17
N LEU A 378 -20.53 -13.70 18.71
CA LEU A 378 -19.89 -12.64 19.49
C LEU A 378 -20.87 -11.86 20.38
N SER A 379 -22.19 -12.09 20.26
CA SER A 379 -23.22 -11.36 21.01
C SER A 379 -23.04 -11.42 22.54
N PRO A 380 -22.56 -12.52 23.16
CA PRO A 380 -22.32 -12.55 24.61
C PRO A 380 -21.25 -11.55 25.06
N LEU A 381 -20.33 -11.15 24.18
CA LEU A 381 -19.30 -10.17 24.49
C LEU A 381 -19.85 -8.70 24.47
N SER A 382 -21.06 -8.50 23.96
CA SER A 382 -21.70 -7.16 23.95
C SER A 382 -21.91 -6.59 25.36
N VAL A 383 -21.97 -7.44 26.38
CA VAL A 383 -22.01 -7.05 27.80
C VAL A 383 -20.78 -6.22 28.22
N LEU A 384 -19.65 -6.43 27.55
CA LEU A 384 -18.40 -5.69 27.83
C LEU A 384 -18.35 -4.29 27.21
N GLY A 385 -19.42 -3.89 26.52
CA GLY A 385 -19.47 -2.65 25.78
C GLY A 385 -18.80 -2.72 24.39
N ILE A 386 -19.47 -2.13 23.39
CA ILE A 386 -19.04 -2.24 21.97
C ILE A 386 -17.60 -1.72 21.73
N GLY A 387 -17.21 -0.65 22.45
CA GLY A 387 -15.86 -0.08 22.33
C GLY A 387 -14.76 -1.07 22.78
N PHE A 388 -15.00 -1.82 23.85
CA PHE A 388 -14.07 -2.82 24.34
C PHE A 388 -13.97 -4.01 23.38
N VAL A 389 -15.09 -4.48 22.84
CA VAL A 389 -15.14 -5.58 21.85
C VAL A 389 -14.37 -5.19 20.60
N VAL A 390 -14.60 -3.98 20.09
CA VAL A 390 -13.87 -3.45 18.92
C VAL A 390 -12.37 -3.33 19.21
N PHE A 391 -12.00 -2.84 20.39
CA PHE A 391 -10.59 -2.77 20.81
C PHE A 391 -9.95 -4.14 20.84
N CYS A 392 -10.58 -5.14 21.49
CA CYS A 392 -10.05 -6.51 21.56
C CYS A 392 -9.95 -7.17 20.18
N ALA A 393 -10.97 -7.00 19.32
CA ALA A 393 -10.95 -7.51 17.96
C ALA A 393 -9.81 -6.88 17.13
N THR A 394 -9.65 -5.56 17.23
CA THR A 394 -8.56 -4.84 16.55
C THR A 394 -7.20 -5.29 17.07
N ALA A 395 -7.02 -5.40 18.38
CA ALA A 395 -5.78 -5.89 19.00
C ALA A 395 -5.45 -7.31 18.56
N LEU A 396 -6.46 -8.20 18.48
CA LEU A 396 -6.28 -9.57 18.00
C LEU A 396 -5.85 -9.60 16.52
N VAL A 397 -6.49 -8.80 15.66
CA VAL A 397 -6.10 -8.70 14.24
C VAL A 397 -4.67 -8.20 14.10
N ILE A 398 -4.30 -7.11 14.82
CA ILE A 398 -2.92 -6.61 14.82
C ILE A 398 -1.95 -7.68 15.28
N PHE A 399 -2.25 -8.36 16.39
CA PHE A 399 -1.40 -9.45 16.91
C PHE A 399 -1.20 -10.58 15.89
N LEU A 400 -2.27 -11.01 15.22
CA LEU A 400 -2.20 -12.06 14.19
C LEU A 400 -1.40 -11.61 12.96
N THR A 401 -1.54 -10.35 12.53
CA THR A 401 -0.80 -9.81 11.38
C THR A 401 0.68 -9.58 11.67
N GLU A 402 1.05 -9.28 12.91
CA GLU A 402 2.47 -9.13 13.31
C GLU A 402 3.17 -10.49 13.54
N MET A 403 2.41 -11.58 13.67
CA MET A 403 2.98 -12.94 13.80
C MET A 403 3.28 -13.60 12.45
N THR A 404 2.76 -13.05 11.35
CA THR A 404 2.92 -13.57 9.98
C THR A 404 3.86 -12.71 9.15
#